data_d2084b10916f5d205e923d05ce556a78
#
_entry.id   d2084b10916f5d205e923d05ce556a78
#
_cell.length_a   1.000
_cell.length_b   1.000
_cell.length_c   1.000
_cell.angle_alpha   90.00
_cell.angle_beta   90.00
_cell.angle_gamma   90.00
#
_symmetry.space_group_name_H-M   'P 1'
#
loop_
_entity.id
_entity.type
_entity.pdbx_description
1 polymer ?
#
loop_
_entity_poly.entity_id
_entity_poly.type
_entity_poly.pdbx_seq_one_letter_code
_entity_poly.pdbx_strand_id
1 'polypeptide(L)' 'MVKDFYDDVAKKLKKAGYYKTKGGKGSHQKWCHDGDLPTQIVPKNMLSRHTANGILEDADLEKI' A
#
# COMPACT_ATOMS: atom_id res chain seq x y z
N MET A 1 18.73 -11.95 -5.24
CA MET A 1 17.56 -11.86 -4.35
C MET A 1 16.64 -10.75 -4.84
N VAL A 2 15.37 -11.05 -5.02
CA VAL A 2 14.41 -10.05 -5.51
C VAL A 2 13.87 -9.25 -4.32
N LYS A 3 13.93 -7.92 -4.43
CA LYS A 3 13.40 -7.07 -3.38
C LYS A 3 11.89 -6.95 -3.50
N ASP A 4 11.20 -7.17 -2.39
CA ASP A 4 9.76 -6.98 -2.27
C ASP A 4 9.52 -5.59 -1.64
N PHE A 5 8.72 -4.77 -2.31
CA PHE A 5 8.43 -3.42 -1.86
C PHE A 5 7.25 -3.35 -0.89
N TYR A 6 6.64 -4.49 -0.56
CA TYR A 6 5.47 -4.53 0.31
C TYR A 6 5.75 -3.87 1.66
N ASP A 7 6.85 -4.24 2.32
CA ASP A 7 7.17 -3.70 3.65
C ASP A 7 7.34 -2.18 3.62
N ASP A 8 8.00 -1.67 2.58
CA ASP A 8 8.20 -0.23 2.44
C ASP A 8 6.87 0.49 2.26
N VAL A 9 5.99 -0.05 1.42
CA VAL A 9 4.67 0.54 1.19
C VAL A 9 3.80 0.46 2.44
N ALA A 10 3.78 -0.70 3.09
CA ALA A 10 3.00 -0.89 4.31
C ALA A 10 3.42 0.07 5.41
N LYS A 11 4.74 0.27 5.58
CA LYS A 11 5.26 1.23 6.56
C LYS A 11 4.78 2.64 6.28
N LYS A 12 4.88 3.07 5.02
CA LYS A 12 4.45 4.41 4.62
C LYS A 12 2.96 4.60 4.82
N LEU A 13 2.15 3.60 4.47
CA LEU A 13 0.71 3.65 4.65
C LEU A 13 0.34 3.75 6.13
N LYS A 14 0.93 2.92 6.97
CA LYS A 14 0.66 2.96 8.42
C LYS A 14 1.04 4.31 9.02
N LYS A 15 2.17 4.85 8.62
CA LYS A 15 2.63 6.15 9.10
C LYS A 15 1.68 7.28 8.70
N ALA A 16 1.00 7.13 7.58
CA ALA A 16 0.03 8.09 7.08
C ALA A 16 -1.37 7.93 7.70
N GLY A 17 -1.58 6.91 8.52
CA GLY A 17 -2.86 6.68 9.17
C GLY A 17 -3.72 5.61 8.51
N TYR A 18 -3.20 4.90 7.52
CA TYR A 18 -3.91 3.78 6.91
C TYR A 18 -3.90 2.56 7.82
N TYR A 19 -4.92 1.75 7.70
CA TYR A 19 -5.00 0.48 8.42
C TYR A 19 -5.52 -0.62 7.50
N LYS A 20 -5.02 -1.82 7.71
CA LYS A 20 -5.42 -2.98 6.94
C LYS A 20 -6.77 -3.49 7.42
N THR A 21 -7.66 -3.82 6.48
CA THR A 21 -8.98 -4.36 6.79
C THR A 21 -9.09 -5.78 6.25
N LYS A 22 -10.20 -6.45 6.55
CA LYS A 22 -10.46 -7.81 6.08
C LYS A 22 -11.05 -7.87 4.67
N GLY A 23 -11.14 -6.73 3.99
CA GLY A 23 -11.86 -6.65 2.72
C GLY A 23 -11.13 -7.13 1.47
N GLY A 24 -9.87 -7.53 1.59
CA GLY A 24 -9.10 -7.99 0.42
C GLY A 24 -9.39 -9.42 0.03
N LYS A 25 -9.02 -9.80 -1.20
CA LYS A 25 -9.17 -11.17 -1.70
C LYS A 25 -7.80 -11.76 -2.04
N GLY A 26 -7.55 -12.99 -1.60
CA GLY A 26 -6.32 -13.71 -1.91
C GLY A 26 -5.09 -12.96 -1.45
N SER A 27 -4.19 -12.65 -2.38
CA SER A 27 -2.96 -11.92 -2.09
C SER A 27 -3.13 -10.41 -2.04
N HIS A 28 -4.35 -9.90 -2.30
CA HIS A 28 -4.62 -8.46 -2.29
C HIS A 28 -5.22 -8.05 -0.95
N GLN A 29 -4.67 -7.02 -0.34
CA GLN A 29 -5.14 -6.51 0.95
C GLN A 29 -5.81 -5.16 0.75
N LYS A 30 -6.88 -4.93 1.51
CA LYS A 30 -7.58 -3.64 1.48
C LYS A 30 -7.11 -2.80 2.65
N TRP A 31 -6.59 -1.60 2.34
CA TRP A 31 -6.15 -0.63 3.34
C TRP A 31 -7.05 0.60 3.28
N CYS A 32 -7.56 1.00 4.41
CA CYS A 32 -8.47 2.14 4.51
C CYS A 32 -7.87 3.27 5.33
N HIS A 33 -8.42 4.47 5.12
CA HIS A 33 -8.02 5.67 5.85
C HIS A 33 -9.29 6.39 6.31
N ASP A 34 -9.28 6.88 7.55
CA ASP A 34 -10.45 7.57 8.12
C ASP A 34 -10.58 9.01 7.66
N GLY A 35 -9.55 9.54 7.00
CA GLY A 35 -9.58 10.89 6.44
C GLY A 35 -10.03 10.91 4.98
N ASP A 36 -9.53 11.89 4.24
CA ASP A 36 -9.93 12.11 2.85
C ASP A 36 -9.18 11.26 1.83
N LEU A 37 -8.26 10.42 2.27
CA LEU A 37 -7.47 9.60 1.35
C LEU A 37 -8.23 8.37 0.90
N PRO A 38 -8.07 7.97 -0.38
CA PRO A 38 -8.81 6.84 -0.93
C PRO A 38 -8.32 5.51 -0.37
N THR A 39 -9.21 4.51 -0.41
CA THR A 39 -8.87 3.13 -0.08
C THR A 39 -7.83 2.60 -1.07
N GLN A 40 -6.85 1.86 -0.55
CA GLN A 40 -5.81 1.26 -1.37
C GLN A 40 -5.91 -0.25 -1.36
N ILE A 41 -5.72 -0.87 -2.53
CA ILE A 41 -5.61 -2.32 -2.65
C ILE A 41 -4.13 -2.63 -2.83
N VAL A 42 -3.57 -3.34 -1.87
CA VAL A 42 -2.13 -3.58 -1.80
C VAL A 42 -1.84 -5.08 -1.96
N PRO A 43 -1.15 -5.47 -3.04
CA PRO A 43 -0.75 -6.87 -3.21
C PRO A 43 0.32 -7.25 -2.20
N LYS A 44 0.24 -8.47 -1.66
CA LYS A 44 1.23 -8.98 -0.71
C LYS A 44 2.62 -9.11 -1.32
N ASN A 45 2.68 -9.46 -2.59
CA ASN A 45 3.94 -9.60 -3.33
C ASN A 45 4.07 -8.41 -4.27
N MET A 46 4.98 -7.51 -3.95
CA MET A 46 5.14 -6.27 -4.70
C MET A 46 6.59 -6.16 -5.18
N LEU A 47 6.86 -6.77 -6.34
CA LEU A 47 8.20 -6.83 -6.88
C LEU A 47 8.54 -5.64 -7.79
N SER A 48 7.55 -4.83 -8.13
CA SER A 48 7.72 -3.67 -9.00
C SER A 48 7.68 -2.38 -8.21
N ARG A 49 8.75 -1.60 -8.31
CA ARG A 49 8.79 -0.25 -7.74
C ARG A 49 7.70 0.63 -8.35
N HIS A 50 7.42 0.44 -9.62
CA HIS A 50 6.39 1.20 -10.32
C HIS A 50 5.01 0.98 -9.70
N THR A 51 4.67 -0.28 -9.40
CA THR A 51 3.42 -0.61 -8.71
C THR A 51 3.38 0.02 -7.31
N ALA A 52 4.48 -0.09 -6.58
CA ALA A 52 4.58 0.48 -5.23
C ALA A 52 4.37 2.00 -5.26
N ASN A 53 5.06 2.68 -6.17
CA ASN A 53 4.95 4.13 -6.29
C ASN A 53 3.57 4.58 -6.76
N GLY A 54 2.90 3.78 -7.59
CA GLY A 54 1.52 4.05 -8.00
C GLY A 54 0.57 4.10 -6.81
N ILE A 55 0.72 3.15 -5.88
CA ILE A 55 -0.09 3.11 -4.66
C ILE A 55 0.23 4.32 -3.77
N LEU A 56 1.51 4.62 -3.58
CA LEU A 56 1.93 5.73 -2.75
C LEU A 56 1.46 7.08 -3.31
N GLU A 57 1.56 7.24 -4.63
CA GLU A 57 1.08 8.44 -5.31
C GLU A 57 -0.42 8.64 -5.11
N ASP A 58 -1.19 7.57 -5.28
CA ASP A 58 -2.64 7.62 -5.11
C ASP A 58 -3.03 7.92 -3.66
N ALA A 59 -2.21 7.51 -2.72
CA ALA A 59 -2.39 7.79 -1.30
C ALA A 59 -1.79 9.14 -0.88
N ASP A 60 -1.31 9.93 -1.83
CA ASP A 60 -0.67 11.23 -1.60
C ASP A 60 0.55 11.12 -0.69
N LEU A 61 1.33 10.07 -0.89
CA LEU A 61 2.54 9.80 -0.11
C LEU A 61 3.79 9.89 -0.97
N GLU A 62 4.92 10.03 -0.30
CA GLU A 62 6.21 10.11 -0.97
C GLU A 62 6.58 8.77 -1.61
N LYS A 63 7.08 8.83 -2.82
CA LYS A 63 7.51 7.64 -3.57
C LYS A 63 8.79 7.02 -2.98
N ILE A 64 8.99 5.77 -3.33
CA ILE A 64 10.23 5.07 -2.99
C ILE A 64 11.34 5.46 -3.96
#